data_7c028b2c8d46999b1be6d1fb3b0c71e8
#
_entry.id   7c028b2c8d46999b1be6d1fb3b0c71e8
#
_cell.length_a   1.000
_cell.length_b   1.000
_cell.length_c   1.000
_cell.angle_alpha   90.00
_cell.angle_beta   90.00
_cell.angle_gamma   90.00
#
_symmetry.space_group_name_H-M   'P 1'
#
loop_
_entity.id
_entity.type
_entity.pdbx_description
1 polymer ?
#
loop_
_entity_poly.entity_id
_entity_poly.type
_entity_poly.pdbx_seq_one_letter_code
_entity_poly.pdbx_strand_id
1 'polypeptide(L)'
;MTAPADVVFLLDCDNTLLDNDLVQDDLREHLAREFGPASRDRYWAIFDQLRGELGYADYLGALQRYRLGDLSDTRLLLMSSFLVDYPFASRLYPGALDVIRHLRTWGLTVILSDGDVVFQPRKIQRSGLWEAVEGRVLIYVHKEQMLDAVAALYPARHYVLIDDKLRILTMIKNVWRDRVTTVFPRQGHYALDPHNLTAYPAADLTVERIGDLTACGLPALMGATAARAPGR
;
A
#
# COMPACT_ATOMS: atom_id res chain seq x y z
N MET A 1 -26.48 12.96 -6.64
CA MET A 1 -25.50 11.92 -7.01
C MET A 1 -24.61 12.51 -8.09
N THR A 2 -23.31 12.60 -7.87
CA THR A 2 -22.35 13.02 -8.92
C THR A 2 -22.28 11.96 -10.02
N ALA A 3 -22.13 12.41 -11.29
CA ALA A 3 -21.91 11.47 -12.39
C ALA A 3 -20.64 10.64 -12.15
N PRO A 4 -20.64 9.34 -12.53
CA PRO A 4 -19.45 8.51 -12.35
C PRO A 4 -18.29 9.07 -13.19
N ALA A 5 -17.07 9.04 -12.62
CA ALA A 5 -15.85 9.36 -13.34
C ALA A 5 -15.60 8.33 -14.46
N ASP A 6 -14.89 8.71 -15.51
CA ASP A 6 -14.52 7.73 -16.55
C ASP A 6 -13.52 6.71 -15.97
N VAL A 7 -12.52 7.18 -15.22
CA VAL A 7 -11.53 6.31 -14.56
C VAL A 7 -11.21 6.81 -13.15
N VAL A 8 -11.02 5.88 -12.23
CA VAL A 8 -10.46 6.12 -10.88
C VAL A 8 -9.25 5.20 -10.70
N PHE A 9 -8.13 5.78 -10.30
CA PHE A 9 -6.90 5.07 -9.97
C PHE A 9 -6.86 4.82 -8.46
N LEU A 10 -6.83 3.55 -8.07
CA LEU A 10 -6.72 3.09 -6.69
C LEU A 10 -5.28 2.62 -6.46
N LEU A 11 -4.56 3.29 -5.57
CA LEU A 11 -3.15 3.02 -5.31
C LEU A 11 -2.99 2.46 -3.88
N ASP A 12 -2.40 1.31 -3.75
CA ASP A 12 -1.90 0.85 -2.45
C ASP A 12 -0.74 1.73 -1.99
N CYS A 13 -0.45 1.71 -0.69
CA CYS A 13 0.61 2.52 -0.08
C CYS A 13 1.89 1.72 0.14
N ASP A 14 1.82 0.68 1.00
CA ASP A 14 2.97 -0.02 1.52
C ASP A 14 3.55 -0.98 0.48
N ASN A 15 4.85 -0.84 0.19
CA ASN A 15 5.57 -1.56 -0.87
C ASN A 15 5.04 -1.30 -2.30
N THR A 16 4.09 -0.37 -2.45
CA THR A 16 3.63 0.11 -3.75
C THR A 16 4.11 1.54 -4.03
N LEU A 17 3.80 2.50 -3.16
CA LEU A 17 4.26 3.89 -3.24
C LEU A 17 5.41 4.17 -2.27
N LEU A 18 5.44 3.49 -1.15
CA LEU A 18 6.39 3.66 -0.05
C LEU A 18 7.04 2.32 0.29
N ASP A 19 8.38 2.32 0.41
CA ASP A 19 9.17 1.16 0.80
C ASP A 19 8.98 0.87 2.30
N ASN A 20 7.97 0.07 2.61
CA ASN A 20 7.64 -0.30 3.97
C ASN A 20 8.60 -1.35 4.53
N ASP A 21 9.32 -2.09 3.68
CA ASP A 21 10.34 -3.05 4.11
C ASP A 21 11.53 -2.30 4.74
N LEU A 22 11.99 -1.22 4.12
CA LEU A 22 13.02 -0.35 4.71
C LEU A 22 12.54 0.35 5.98
N VAL A 23 11.26 0.73 6.08
CA VAL A 23 10.70 1.27 7.34
C VAL A 23 10.79 0.22 8.45
N GLN A 24 10.50 -1.05 8.15
CA GLN A 24 10.61 -2.13 9.12
C GLN A 24 12.05 -2.39 9.53
N ASP A 25 12.99 -2.34 8.59
CA ASP A 25 14.41 -2.54 8.88
C ASP A 25 14.97 -1.42 9.75
N ASP A 26 14.66 -0.16 9.46
CA ASP A 26 15.02 0.99 10.31
C ASP A 26 14.43 0.84 11.73
N LEU A 27 13.21 0.33 11.85
CA LEU A 27 12.59 0.06 13.14
C LEU A 27 13.32 -1.06 13.89
N ARG A 28 13.73 -2.13 13.20
CA ARG A 28 14.52 -3.21 13.78
C ARG A 28 15.86 -2.70 14.32
N GLU A 29 16.55 -1.88 13.52
CA GLU A 29 17.81 -1.27 13.91
C GLU A 29 17.64 -0.32 15.09
N HIS A 30 16.62 0.53 15.07
CA HIS A 30 16.32 1.45 16.16
C HIS A 30 16.06 0.69 17.48
N LEU A 31 15.20 -0.33 17.43
CA LEU A 31 14.92 -1.17 18.61
C LEU A 31 16.18 -1.87 19.15
N ALA A 32 17.01 -2.43 18.24
CA ALA A 32 18.25 -3.10 18.66
C ALA A 32 19.22 -2.14 19.32
N ARG A 33 19.35 -0.91 18.80
CA ARG A 33 20.27 0.10 19.31
C ARG A 33 19.81 0.70 20.64
N GLU A 34 18.54 1.07 20.76
CA GLU A 34 18.01 1.79 21.94
C GLU A 34 17.59 0.86 23.07
N PHE A 35 17.12 -0.34 22.77
CA PHE A 35 16.53 -1.26 23.75
C PHE A 35 17.26 -2.61 23.83
N GLY A 36 18.17 -2.88 22.91
CA GLY A 36 18.92 -4.13 22.79
C GLY A 36 18.24 -5.21 21.94
N PRO A 37 19.01 -6.21 21.46
CA PRO A 37 18.51 -7.25 20.56
C PRO A 37 17.33 -8.07 21.12
N ALA A 38 17.36 -8.40 22.41
CA ALA A 38 16.28 -9.17 23.05
C ALA A 38 14.94 -8.41 23.04
N SER A 39 14.98 -7.10 23.23
CA SER A 39 13.78 -6.24 23.18
C SER A 39 13.23 -6.14 21.75
N ARG A 40 14.12 -5.98 20.75
CA ARG A 40 13.77 -6.02 19.34
C ARG A 40 13.05 -7.33 19.02
N ASP A 41 13.64 -8.47 19.35
CA ASP A 41 13.11 -9.79 18.99
C ASP A 41 11.75 -10.03 19.67
N ARG A 42 11.59 -9.61 20.93
CA ARG A 42 10.32 -9.68 21.64
C ARG A 42 9.25 -8.79 21.00
N TYR A 43 9.59 -7.56 20.60
CA TYR A 43 8.64 -6.67 19.92
C TYR A 43 8.14 -7.29 18.62
N TRP A 44 9.06 -7.84 17.80
CA TRP A 44 8.69 -8.44 16.52
C TRP A 44 7.87 -9.73 16.68
N ALA A 45 8.17 -10.54 17.68
CA ALA A 45 7.34 -11.70 18.00
C ALA A 45 5.89 -11.30 18.36
N ILE A 46 5.73 -10.23 19.14
CA ILE A 46 4.41 -9.66 19.48
C ILE A 46 3.73 -9.09 18.23
N PHE A 47 4.47 -8.38 17.38
CA PHE A 47 3.95 -7.82 16.14
C PHE A 47 3.42 -8.91 15.19
N ASP A 48 4.21 -9.96 14.97
CA ASP A 48 3.81 -11.08 14.11
C ASP A 48 2.60 -11.84 14.66
N GLN A 49 2.56 -12.07 15.97
CA GLN A 49 1.38 -12.66 16.62
C GLN A 49 0.14 -11.78 16.42
N LEU A 50 0.26 -10.48 16.68
CA LEU A 50 -0.84 -9.53 16.56
C LEU A 50 -1.34 -9.42 15.11
N ARG A 51 -0.43 -9.43 14.15
CA ARG A 51 -0.76 -9.44 12.73
C ARG A 51 -1.54 -10.70 12.33
N GLY A 52 -1.17 -11.86 12.88
CA GLY A 52 -1.92 -13.11 12.67
C GLY A 52 -3.34 -13.06 13.27
N GLU A 53 -3.52 -12.40 14.42
CA GLU A 53 -4.82 -12.25 15.08
C GLU A 53 -5.74 -11.24 14.38
N LEU A 54 -5.20 -10.11 13.95
CA LEU A 54 -5.96 -8.96 13.42
C LEU A 54 -6.10 -8.97 11.89
N GLY A 55 -5.19 -9.66 11.18
CA GLY A 55 -5.13 -9.67 9.72
C GLY A 55 -4.46 -8.44 9.09
N TYR A 56 -3.96 -7.50 9.88
CA TYR A 56 -3.19 -6.34 9.41
C TYR A 56 -2.02 -6.02 10.33
N ALA A 57 -1.11 -5.14 9.88
CA ALA A 57 0.08 -4.73 10.61
C ALA A 57 -0.26 -3.61 11.61
N ASP A 58 -0.23 -3.93 12.91
CA ASP A 58 -0.50 -2.97 14.00
C ASP A 58 0.77 -2.71 14.81
N TYR A 59 1.56 -1.73 14.37
CA TYR A 59 2.82 -1.34 15.02
C TYR A 59 2.60 -0.74 16.42
N LEU A 60 1.58 0.08 16.57
CA LEU A 60 1.28 0.73 17.85
C LEU A 60 0.63 -0.23 18.83
N GLY A 61 -0.23 -1.12 18.37
CA GLY A 61 -0.79 -2.21 19.19
C GLY A 61 0.29 -3.17 19.68
N ALA A 62 1.27 -3.49 18.83
CA ALA A 62 2.42 -4.29 19.25
C ALA A 62 3.22 -3.60 20.37
N LEU A 63 3.41 -2.28 20.29
CA LEU A 63 4.05 -1.50 21.34
C LEU A 63 3.25 -1.50 22.63
N GLN A 64 1.91 -1.41 22.56
CA GLN A 64 1.05 -1.51 23.74
C GLN A 64 1.12 -2.88 24.39
N ARG A 65 1.12 -3.97 23.62
CA ARG A 65 1.30 -5.33 24.16
C ARG A 65 2.70 -5.54 24.75
N TYR A 66 3.72 -5.00 24.10
CA TYR A 66 5.09 -5.03 24.62
C TYR A 66 5.16 -4.39 26.00
N ARG A 67 4.52 -3.21 26.17
CA ARG A 67 4.47 -2.46 27.43
C ARG A 67 3.90 -3.27 28.60
N LEU A 68 2.93 -4.16 28.36
CA LEU A 68 2.31 -4.97 29.42
C LEU A 68 3.32 -5.88 30.15
N GLY A 69 4.47 -6.15 29.55
CA GLY A 69 5.54 -6.93 30.19
C GLY A 69 6.47 -6.11 31.11
N ASP A 70 6.50 -4.76 30.92
CA ASP A 70 7.24 -3.84 31.77
C ASP A 70 6.58 -2.45 31.71
N LEU A 71 5.72 -2.18 32.67
CA LEU A 71 4.97 -0.91 32.75
C LEU A 71 5.83 0.27 33.20
N SER A 72 7.04 0.00 33.68
CA SER A 72 7.96 1.03 34.22
C SER A 72 8.95 1.58 33.19
N ASP A 73 9.08 0.96 32.02
CA ASP A 73 10.03 1.40 31.00
C ASP A 73 9.54 2.68 30.28
N THR A 74 10.06 3.82 30.73
CA THR A 74 9.71 5.12 30.14
C THR A 74 10.26 5.34 28.74
N ARG A 75 11.22 4.52 28.29
CA ARG A 75 11.80 4.59 26.93
C ARG A 75 10.77 4.25 25.84
N LEU A 76 9.68 3.57 26.21
CA LEU A 76 8.57 3.27 25.28
C LEU A 76 7.92 4.53 24.69
N LEU A 77 8.00 5.67 25.39
CA LEU A 77 7.57 6.97 24.86
C LEU A 77 8.44 7.41 23.68
N LEU A 78 9.75 7.15 23.74
CA LEU A 78 10.68 7.44 22.64
C LEU A 78 10.39 6.53 21.44
N MET A 79 10.02 5.28 21.71
CA MET A 79 9.63 4.33 20.66
C MET A 79 8.36 4.76 19.92
N SER A 80 7.34 5.21 20.65
CA SER A 80 6.11 5.72 20.01
C SER A 80 6.40 6.96 19.16
N SER A 81 7.24 7.87 19.65
CA SER A 81 7.68 9.05 18.89
C SER A 81 8.43 8.68 17.64
N PHE A 82 9.35 7.69 17.70
CA PHE A 82 10.05 7.18 16.52
C PHE A 82 9.07 6.70 15.46
N LEU A 83 8.08 5.89 15.83
CA LEU A 83 7.07 5.39 14.91
C LEU A 83 6.25 6.53 14.29
N VAL A 84 5.68 7.40 15.13
CA VAL A 84 4.73 8.43 14.67
C VAL A 84 5.42 9.55 13.90
N ASP A 85 6.70 9.86 14.25
CA ASP A 85 7.47 10.95 13.65
C ASP A 85 8.51 10.50 12.61
N TYR A 86 8.50 9.23 12.26
CA TYR A 86 9.40 8.68 11.25
C TYR A 86 9.37 9.50 9.94
N PRO A 87 10.51 9.73 9.28
CA PRO A 87 10.61 10.53 8.05
C PRO A 87 10.14 9.76 6.80
N PHE A 88 8.87 9.40 6.73
CA PHE A 88 8.30 8.55 5.68
C PHE A 88 8.54 9.07 4.26
N ALA A 89 8.67 10.40 4.08
CA ALA A 89 8.97 10.97 2.76
C ALA A 89 10.30 10.45 2.16
N SER A 90 11.28 10.08 2.99
CA SER A 90 12.56 9.52 2.55
C SER A 90 12.45 8.05 2.13
N ARG A 91 11.30 7.42 2.33
CA ARG A 91 11.02 6.03 1.98
C ARG A 91 10.03 5.87 0.82
N LEU A 92 9.66 6.96 0.16
CA LEU A 92 8.92 6.86 -1.10
C LEU A 92 9.78 6.18 -2.16
N TYR A 93 9.18 5.27 -2.91
CA TYR A 93 9.84 4.73 -4.09
C TYR A 93 10.10 5.83 -5.13
N PRO A 94 11.22 5.74 -5.88
CA PRO A 94 11.51 6.70 -6.94
C PRO A 94 10.36 6.83 -7.92
N GLY A 95 9.92 8.07 -8.17
CA GLY A 95 8.81 8.35 -9.09
C GLY A 95 7.41 8.23 -8.52
N ALA A 96 7.22 7.81 -7.25
CA ALA A 96 5.88 7.60 -6.67
C ALA A 96 4.97 8.84 -6.78
N LEU A 97 5.47 10.02 -6.41
CA LEU A 97 4.71 11.28 -6.53
C LEU A 97 4.50 11.69 -8.00
N ASP A 98 5.46 11.40 -8.88
CA ASP A 98 5.35 11.71 -10.31
C ASP A 98 4.27 10.85 -10.98
N VAL A 99 4.17 9.57 -10.60
CA VAL A 99 3.09 8.67 -11.06
C VAL A 99 1.73 9.20 -10.63
N ILE A 100 1.56 9.60 -9.37
CA ILE A 100 0.28 10.18 -8.90
C ILE A 100 -0.07 11.42 -9.74
N ARG A 101 0.89 12.31 -9.97
CA ARG A 101 0.71 13.53 -10.79
C ARG A 101 0.32 13.16 -12.23
N HIS A 102 0.98 12.16 -12.80
CA HIS A 102 0.72 11.67 -14.16
C HIS A 102 -0.70 11.09 -14.28
N LEU A 103 -1.09 10.17 -13.39
CA LEU A 103 -2.40 9.54 -13.39
C LEU A 103 -3.56 10.56 -13.19
N ARG A 104 -3.33 11.60 -12.39
CA ARG A 104 -4.29 12.67 -12.15
C ARG A 104 -4.65 13.46 -13.42
N THR A 105 -3.84 13.41 -14.46
CA THR A 105 -4.20 14.04 -15.74
C THR A 105 -5.34 13.33 -16.46
N TRP A 106 -5.66 12.09 -16.06
CA TRP A 106 -6.69 11.25 -16.67
C TRP A 106 -7.89 10.95 -15.77
N GLY A 107 -7.71 10.99 -14.46
CA GLY A 107 -8.78 10.69 -13.53
C GLY A 107 -8.42 10.93 -12.08
N LEU A 108 -9.35 10.57 -11.19
CA LEU A 108 -9.13 10.69 -9.76
C LEU A 108 -8.11 9.64 -9.29
N THR A 109 -7.18 10.07 -8.46
CA THR A 109 -6.27 9.18 -7.72
C THR A 109 -6.71 9.08 -6.28
N VAL A 110 -6.80 7.87 -5.76
CA VAL A 110 -7.24 7.55 -4.41
C VAL A 110 -6.24 6.57 -3.81
N ILE A 111 -5.75 6.81 -2.61
CA ILE A 111 -5.03 5.79 -1.86
C ILE A 111 -6.03 4.84 -1.25
N LEU A 112 -5.86 3.54 -1.51
CA LEU A 112 -6.65 2.45 -0.95
C LEU A 112 -5.71 1.48 -0.25
N SER A 113 -5.63 1.57 1.08
CA SER A 113 -4.64 0.84 1.88
C SER A 113 -5.29 0.02 2.99
N ASP A 114 -4.63 -1.07 3.38
CA ASP A 114 -4.92 -1.77 4.62
C ASP A 114 -4.10 -1.15 5.76
N GLY A 115 -4.68 -1.08 6.96
CA GLY A 115 -3.96 -0.57 8.13
C GLY A 115 -4.88 -0.11 9.25
N ASP A 116 -4.25 0.35 10.34
CA ASP A 116 -4.95 0.95 11.47
C ASP A 116 -5.30 2.42 11.22
N VAL A 117 -6.21 2.96 12.05
CA VAL A 117 -6.73 4.32 11.90
C VAL A 117 -5.82 5.42 12.45
N VAL A 118 -4.66 5.10 13.02
CA VAL A 118 -3.72 6.06 13.62
C VAL A 118 -2.41 6.10 12.84
N PHE A 119 -1.74 4.97 12.70
CA PHE A 119 -0.40 4.90 12.12
C PHE A 119 -0.42 5.03 10.59
N GLN A 120 -1.36 4.34 9.92
CA GLN A 120 -1.43 4.38 8.46
C GLN A 120 -1.77 5.77 7.91
N PRO A 121 -2.76 6.52 8.44
CA PRO A 121 -2.98 7.91 8.02
C PRO A 121 -1.77 8.81 8.28
N ARG A 122 -1.09 8.62 9.42
CA ARG A 122 0.09 9.40 9.78
C ARG A 122 1.25 9.15 8.81
N LYS A 123 1.48 7.89 8.43
CA LYS A 123 2.44 7.50 7.40
C LYS A 123 2.15 8.21 6.08
N ILE A 124 0.92 8.13 5.61
CA ILE A 124 0.46 8.74 4.35
C ILE A 124 0.61 10.26 4.39
N GLN A 125 0.27 10.92 5.50
CA GLN A 125 0.46 12.37 5.67
C GLN A 125 1.93 12.76 5.64
N ARG A 126 2.75 12.10 6.46
CA ARG A 126 4.17 12.47 6.58
C ARG A 126 5.03 12.08 5.37
N SER A 127 4.52 11.24 4.50
CA SER A 127 5.18 10.93 3.22
C SER A 127 4.87 11.95 2.11
N GLY A 128 3.89 12.85 2.29
CA GLY A 128 3.40 13.77 1.26
C GLY A 128 2.39 13.13 0.30
N LEU A 129 2.05 11.86 0.51
CA LEU A 129 1.07 11.16 -0.33
C LEU A 129 -0.34 11.70 -0.13
N TRP A 130 -0.67 12.15 1.09
CA TRP A 130 -1.97 12.75 1.40
C TRP A 130 -2.28 13.96 0.52
N GLU A 131 -1.33 14.87 0.43
CA GLU A 131 -1.41 16.07 -0.40
C GLU A 131 -1.44 15.73 -1.89
N ALA A 132 -0.62 14.74 -2.31
CA ALA A 132 -0.54 14.31 -3.69
C ALA A 132 -1.88 13.79 -4.23
N VAL A 133 -2.68 13.11 -3.39
CA VAL A 133 -4.03 12.64 -3.74
C VAL A 133 -5.14 13.57 -3.25
N GLU A 134 -4.82 14.79 -2.78
CA GLU A 134 -5.80 15.79 -2.30
C GLU A 134 -6.72 15.24 -1.20
N GLY A 135 -6.18 14.47 -0.28
CA GLY A 135 -6.92 13.88 0.84
C GLY A 135 -7.82 12.69 0.48
N ARG A 136 -7.81 12.21 -0.76
CA ARG A 136 -8.57 11.02 -1.16
C ARG A 136 -7.87 9.75 -0.67
N VAL A 137 -8.11 9.41 0.58
CA VAL A 137 -7.48 8.27 1.26
C VAL A 137 -8.54 7.40 1.90
N LEU A 138 -8.50 6.11 1.61
CA LEU A 138 -9.32 5.08 2.20
C LEU A 138 -8.42 4.07 2.90
N ILE A 139 -8.67 3.82 4.18
CA ILE A 139 -7.95 2.86 5.00
C ILE A 139 -8.95 1.87 5.57
N TYR A 140 -8.71 0.60 5.33
CA TYR A 140 -9.54 -0.50 5.80
C TYR A 140 -8.69 -1.58 6.47
N VAL A 141 -9.30 -2.51 7.15
CA VAL A 141 -8.62 -3.72 7.66
C VAL A 141 -8.41 -4.72 6.51
N HIS A 142 -9.44 -4.87 5.66
CA HIS A 142 -9.45 -5.74 4.48
C HIS A 142 -10.08 -4.98 3.30
N LYS A 143 -9.27 -4.24 2.57
CA LYS A 143 -9.74 -3.36 1.47
C LYS A 143 -10.47 -4.13 0.36
N GLU A 144 -10.10 -5.39 0.13
CA GLU A 144 -10.76 -6.24 -0.85
C GLU A 144 -12.20 -6.60 -0.51
N GLN A 145 -12.62 -6.40 0.74
CA GLN A 145 -14.00 -6.62 1.20
C GLN A 145 -14.84 -5.35 1.17
N MET A 146 -14.23 -4.19 0.87
CA MET A 146 -14.86 -2.87 0.97
C MET A 146 -15.19 -2.26 -0.39
N LEU A 147 -15.27 -3.08 -1.43
CA LEU A 147 -15.40 -2.62 -2.82
C LEU A 147 -16.69 -1.83 -3.09
N ASP A 148 -17.79 -2.18 -2.42
CA ASP A 148 -19.06 -1.45 -2.55
C ASP A 148 -18.95 -0.05 -1.92
N ALA A 149 -18.25 0.06 -0.77
CA ALA A 149 -17.99 1.36 -0.15
C ALA A 149 -17.06 2.22 -1.02
N VAL A 150 -16.01 1.63 -1.61
CA VAL A 150 -15.12 2.31 -2.56
C VAL A 150 -15.92 2.84 -3.76
N ALA A 151 -16.78 1.99 -4.36
CA ALA A 151 -17.58 2.36 -5.52
C ALA A 151 -18.66 3.41 -5.20
N ALA A 152 -19.18 3.42 -3.96
CA ALA A 152 -20.13 4.44 -3.52
C ALA A 152 -19.48 5.81 -3.31
N LEU A 153 -18.24 5.83 -2.75
CA LEU A 153 -17.50 7.07 -2.50
C LEU A 153 -16.85 7.63 -3.77
N TYR A 154 -16.34 6.78 -4.63
CA TYR A 154 -15.67 7.15 -5.88
C TYR A 154 -16.28 6.37 -7.06
N PRO A 155 -17.51 6.68 -7.48
CA PRO A 155 -18.17 5.99 -8.58
C PRO A 155 -17.42 6.22 -9.88
N ALA A 156 -17.08 5.12 -10.58
CA ALA A 156 -16.36 5.14 -11.85
C ALA A 156 -16.91 4.12 -12.84
N ARG A 157 -16.71 4.41 -14.13
CA ARG A 157 -16.96 3.44 -15.20
C ARG A 157 -15.89 2.35 -15.21
N HIS A 158 -14.65 2.74 -14.91
CA HIS A 158 -13.51 1.83 -14.84
C HIS A 158 -12.58 2.18 -13.68
N TYR A 159 -11.98 1.18 -13.07
CA TYR A 159 -10.96 1.33 -12.03
C TYR A 159 -9.61 0.81 -12.54
N VAL A 160 -8.53 1.44 -12.11
CA VAL A 160 -7.18 0.91 -12.25
C VAL A 160 -6.63 0.68 -10.84
N LEU A 161 -6.39 -0.55 -10.47
CA LEU A 161 -5.87 -0.92 -9.15
C LEU A 161 -4.39 -1.24 -9.24
N ILE A 162 -3.57 -0.55 -8.45
CA ILE A 162 -2.12 -0.70 -8.40
C ILE A 162 -1.74 -1.18 -7.01
N ASP A 163 -1.16 -2.40 -6.91
CA ASP A 163 -0.88 -3.07 -5.63
C ASP A 163 0.28 -4.07 -5.80
N ASP A 164 1.15 -4.19 -4.79
CA ASP A 164 2.28 -5.13 -4.76
C ASP A 164 1.87 -6.58 -4.43
N LYS A 165 0.58 -6.81 -4.09
CA LYS A 165 0.06 -8.12 -3.68
C LYS A 165 -0.85 -8.71 -4.75
N LEU A 166 -0.35 -9.70 -5.51
CA LEU A 166 -1.15 -10.44 -6.49
C LEU A 166 -2.42 -11.03 -5.88
N ARG A 167 -2.41 -11.42 -4.60
CA ARG A 167 -3.60 -11.89 -3.88
C ARG A 167 -4.71 -10.83 -3.91
N ILE A 168 -4.41 -9.60 -3.57
CA ILE A 168 -5.38 -8.49 -3.53
C ILE A 168 -5.87 -8.17 -4.95
N LEU A 169 -4.95 -8.06 -5.91
CA LEU A 169 -5.28 -7.83 -7.32
C LEU A 169 -6.24 -8.90 -7.84
N THR A 170 -5.96 -10.18 -7.56
CA THR A 170 -6.80 -11.31 -7.97
C THR A 170 -8.18 -11.25 -7.34
N MET A 171 -8.26 -10.99 -6.02
CA MET A 171 -9.55 -10.93 -5.31
C MET A 171 -10.44 -9.82 -5.87
N ILE A 172 -9.90 -8.64 -6.08
CA ILE A 172 -10.64 -7.48 -6.61
C ILE A 172 -11.01 -7.71 -8.09
N LYS A 173 -10.12 -8.29 -8.89
CA LYS A 173 -10.42 -8.68 -10.29
C LYS A 173 -11.58 -9.65 -10.37
N ASN A 174 -11.66 -10.63 -9.47
CA ASN A 174 -12.75 -11.59 -9.44
C ASN A 174 -14.13 -10.95 -9.16
N VAL A 175 -14.17 -9.84 -8.40
CA VAL A 175 -15.40 -9.12 -8.10
C VAL A 175 -15.76 -8.11 -9.21
N TRP A 176 -14.80 -7.27 -9.60
CA TRP A 176 -15.05 -6.19 -10.55
C TRP A 176 -14.86 -6.56 -12.02
N ARG A 177 -14.18 -7.69 -12.29
CA ARG A 177 -13.99 -8.26 -13.64
C ARG A 177 -13.47 -7.22 -14.65
N ASP A 178 -14.23 -6.96 -15.71
CA ASP A 178 -13.85 -6.01 -16.77
C ASP A 178 -13.91 -4.53 -16.32
N ARG A 179 -14.48 -4.26 -15.13
CA ARG A 179 -14.50 -2.93 -14.56
C ARG A 179 -13.19 -2.50 -13.89
N VAL A 180 -12.20 -3.41 -13.79
CA VAL A 180 -10.90 -3.09 -13.23
C VAL A 180 -9.76 -3.62 -14.10
N THR A 181 -8.74 -2.78 -14.28
CA THR A 181 -7.41 -3.19 -14.73
C THR A 181 -6.50 -3.29 -13.50
N THR A 182 -5.85 -4.42 -13.36
CA THR A 182 -4.89 -4.68 -12.28
C THR A 182 -3.48 -4.40 -12.73
N VAL A 183 -2.74 -3.64 -11.92
CA VAL A 183 -1.34 -3.26 -12.18
C VAL A 183 -0.47 -3.73 -11.02
N PHE A 184 0.56 -4.49 -11.33
CA PHE A 184 1.46 -5.11 -10.38
C PHE A 184 2.88 -4.54 -10.50
N PRO A 185 3.30 -3.63 -9.59
CA PRO A 185 4.70 -3.24 -9.48
C PRO A 185 5.50 -4.34 -8.77
N ARG A 186 6.59 -4.81 -9.40
CA ARG A 186 7.46 -5.88 -8.87
C ARG A 186 8.46 -5.33 -7.86
N GLN A 187 7.97 -4.79 -6.76
CA GLN A 187 8.78 -4.20 -5.68
C GLN A 187 8.22 -4.58 -4.31
N GLY A 188 9.09 -4.57 -3.29
CA GLY A 188 8.75 -5.07 -1.96
C GLY A 188 8.75 -6.61 -1.87
N HIS A 189 8.80 -7.13 -0.64
CA HIS A 189 9.00 -8.56 -0.40
C HIS A 189 7.86 -9.45 -0.94
N TYR A 190 6.60 -8.98 -0.94
CA TYR A 190 5.48 -9.76 -1.46
C TYR A 190 5.57 -9.97 -2.97
N ALA A 191 5.96 -8.93 -3.70
CA ALA A 191 6.07 -8.96 -5.15
C ALA A 191 7.31 -9.74 -5.64
N LEU A 192 8.32 -9.91 -4.77
CA LEU A 192 9.55 -10.63 -5.09
C LEU A 192 9.55 -12.07 -4.58
N ASP A 193 8.58 -12.48 -3.77
CA ASP A 193 8.47 -13.85 -3.26
C ASP A 193 7.99 -14.82 -4.37
N PRO A 194 8.80 -15.81 -4.77
CA PRO A 194 8.44 -16.80 -5.79
C PRO A 194 7.16 -17.58 -5.47
N HIS A 195 6.86 -17.81 -4.18
CA HIS A 195 5.63 -18.49 -3.78
C HIS A 195 4.40 -17.65 -4.15
N ASN A 196 4.40 -16.36 -3.86
CA ASN A 196 3.31 -15.46 -4.23
C ASN A 196 3.14 -15.36 -5.75
N LEU A 197 4.25 -15.31 -6.50
CA LEU A 197 4.23 -15.24 -7.97
C LEU A 197 3.64 -16.50 -8.62
N THR A 198 3.71 -17.65 -7.96
CA THR A 198 3.15 -18.91 -8.48
C THR A 198 1.75 -19.22 -7.96
N ALA A 199 1.38 -18.66 -6.81
CA ALA A 199 0.10 -18.92 -6.14
C ALA A 199 -1.09 -18.19 -6.78
N TYR A 200 -0.84 -17.09 -7.50
CA TYR A 200 -1.89 -16.22 -8.05
C TYR A 200 -1.67 -15.95 -9.53
N PRO A 201 -2.75 -15.72 -10.31
CA PRO A 201 -2.62 -15.34 -11.71
C PRO A 201 -1.88 -14.00 -11.87
N ALA A 202 -1.25 -13.81 -13.03
CA ALA A 202 -0.62 -12.55 -13.38
C ALA A 202 -1.65 -11.42 -13.43
N ALA A 203 -1.23 -10.21 -13.05
CA ALA A 203 -2.02 -9.00 -13.24
C ALA A 203 -2.17 -8.65 -14.73
N ASP A 204 -3.14 -7.78 -15.05
CA ASP A 204 -3.34 -7.31 -16.43
C ASP A 204 -2.11 -6.56 -16.96
N LEU A 205 -1.41 -5.83 -16.10
CA LEU A 205 -0.17 -5.12 -16.39
C LEU A 205 0.85 -5.35 -15.25
N THR A 206 2.08 -5.62 -15.61
CA THR A 206 3.21 -5.71 -14.66
C THR A 206 4.26 -4.68 -15.04
N VAL A 207 4.79 -3.96 -14.03
CA VAL A 207 5.92 -3.03 -14.16
C VAL A 207 7.01 -3.39 -13.15
N GLU A 208 8.26 -3.10 -13.47
CA GLU A 208 9.35 -3.41 -12.53
C GLU A 208 9.37 -2.44 -11.35
N ARG A 209 9.01 -1.18 -11.59
CA ARG A 209 8.97 -0.12 -10.57
C ARG A 209 7.73 0.73 -10.75
N ILE A 210 7.21 1.27 -9.67
CA ILE A 210 6.06 2.17 -9.72
C ILE A 210 6.31 3.36 -10.67
N GLY A 211 7.53 3.91 -10.69
CA GLY A 211 7.92 5.02 -11.55
C GLY A 211 7.76 4.74 -13.05
N ASP A 212 7.80 3.47 -13.47
CA ASP A 212 7.68 3.09 -14.88
C ASP A 212 6.28 3.43 -15.45
N LEU A 213 5.28 3.58 -14.56
CA LEU A 213 3.93 3.98 -14.97
C LEU A 213 3.86 5.38 -15.57
N THR A 214 4.85 6.24 -15.35
CA THR A 214 4.92 7.55 -16.00
C THR A 214 5.12 7.45 -17.53
N ALA A 215 5.63 6.33 -18.02
CA ALA A 215 5.78 6.05 -19.45
C ALA A 215 4.54 5.35 -20.05
N CYS A 216 3.57 4.92 -19.23
CA CYS A 216 2.37 4.25 -19.71
C CYS A 216 1.33 5.28 -20.15
N GLY A 217 0.70 5.03 -21.30
CA GLY A 217 -0.45 5.80 -21.74
C GLY A 217 -1.76 5.26 -21.17
N LEU A 218 -2.80 6.10 -21.10
CA LEU A 218 -4.11 5.72 -20.60
C LEU A 218 -4.70 4.45 -21.25
N PRO A 219 -4.58 4.22 -22.59
CA PRO A 219 -5.10 3.00 -23.20
C PRO A 219 -4.53 1.71 -22.62
N ALA A 220 -3.23 1.68 -22.29
CA ALA A 220 -2.60 0.52 -21.67
C ALA A 220 -3.16 0.28 -20.26
N LEU A 221 -3.40 1.34 -19.50
CA LEU A 221 -3.97 1.30 -18.14
C LEU A 221 -5.48 1.00 -18.14
N MET A 222 -6.16 1.15 -19.27
CA MET A 222 -7.58 0.79 -19.43
C MET A 222 -7.78 -0.63 -19.96
N GLY A 223 -6.72 -1.44 -20.02
CA GLY A 223 -6.81 -2.81 -20.52
C GLY A 223 -7.05 -2.91 -22.05
N ALA A 224 -6.92 -1.80 -22.77
CA ALA A 224 -6.92 -1.83 -24.22
C ALA A 224 -5.57 -2.43 -24.66
N THR A 225 -5.53 -3.74 -24.86
CA THR A 225 -4.45 -4.40 -25.59
C THR A 225 -4.30 -3.66 -26.91
N ALA A 226 -3.08 -3.19 -27.21
CA ALA A 226 -2.75 -2.70 -28.53
C ALA A 226 -3.28 -3.74 -29.54
N ALA A 227 -4.26 -3.36 -30.34
CA ALA A 227 -4.79 -4.21 -31.37
C ALA A 227 -3.60 -4.76 -32.16
N ARG A 228 -3.39 -6.05 -32.15
CA ARG A 228 -2.41 -6.72 -33.02
C ARG A 228 -2.67 -6.20 -34.41
N ALA A 229 -1.76 -5.41 -34.92
CA ALA A 229 -1.80 -5.01 -36.33
C ALA A 229 -1.92 -6.30 -37.15
N PRO A 230 -2.90 -6.43 -38.07
CA PRO A 230 -2.95 -7.58 -38.94
C PRO A 230 -1.66 -7.58 -39.77
N GLY A 231 -0.87 -8.64 -39.59
CA GLY A 231 0.34 -8.86 -40.38
C GLY A 231 -0.01 -8.82 -41.87
N ARG A 232 0.72 -8.01 -42.62
CA ARG A 232 0.80 -8.08 -44.06
C ARG A 232 1.72 -9.24 -44.48
#